data_5d2384ebdfa3750313b9d484a2bb6b56
#
_entry.id   5d2384ebdfa3750313b9d484a2bb6b56
#
_cell.length_a   1.000
_cell.length_b   1.000
_cell.length_c   1.000
_cell.angle_alpha   90.00
_cell.angle_beta   90.00
_cell.angle_gamma   90.00
#
_symmetry.space_group_name_H-M   'P 1'
#
loop_
_entity.id
_entity.type
_entity.pdbx_description
1 polymer ?
#
loop_
_entity_poly.entity_id
_entity_poly.type
_entity_poly.pdbx_seq_one_letter_code
_entity_poly.pdbx_strand_id
1 'polypeptide(L)'
;MNKTLFILPVLGIMLAACSKQETAPAVKTISFDSHTFKEGKHNNSPVTNGDSTYTEFGATFSINYYYSYLSGIMLSDDGVKPDLEGEYIGYDENTRGVINVSLTGDKESDAKILKGANNTAGYSVWFYESYMRKDYHPAVVFEDGVSHKVKSLYVNNTACNWQRMHIGLYSGPGFVEGDYLDITFTGYGLDGKETGHVTVSLGDYRNGKKFIMEDWTKVDLSSLGEIHELRMTASASEAFITNHSYGTQDAFSFAACVDEIEFDISEE
;
A
#
# COMPACT_ATOMS: atom_id res chain seq x y z
N MET A 1 -86.36 0.26 31.27
CA MET A 1 -85.75 0.45 29.93
C MET A 1 -84.23 0.32 30.14
N ASN A 2 -83.71 -0.90 29.92
CA ASN A 2 -82.27 -1.19 30.04
C ASN A 2 -81.64 -1.02 28.63
N LYS A 3 -80.63 -0.13 28.52
CA LYS A 3 -79.86 0.02 27.30
C LYS A 3 -78.59 -0.80 27.54
N THR A 4 -78.50 -1.91 26.82
CA THR A 4 -77.27 -2.75 26.78
C THR A 4 -76.31 -2.14 25.76
N LEU A 5 -75.11 -1.72 26.23
CA LEU A 5 -74.03 -1.17 25.41
C LEU A 5 -73.16 -2.34 24.92
N PHE A 6 -73.16 -2.58 23.63
CA PHE A 6 -72.21 -3.54 23.01
C PHE A 6 -70.85 -2.88 22.76
N ILE A 7 -69.81 -3.36 23.42
CA ILE A 7 -68.44 -2.96 23.16
C ILE A 7 -67.85 -4.03 22.20
N LEU A 8 -67.52 -3.62 20.98
CA LEU A 8 -66.77 -4.42 20.03
C LEU A 8 -65.27 -4.31 20.39
N PRO A 9 -64.53 -5.44 20.49
CA PRO A 9 -63.08 -5.37 20.61
C PRO A 9 -62.45 -5.10 19.24
N VAL A 10 -61.74 -4.00 19.12
CA VAL A 10 -60.89 -3.71 17.97
C VAL A 10 -59.63 -4.57 18.10
N LEU A 11 -59.54 -5.59 17.26
CA LEU A 11 -58.33 -6.46 17.16
C LEU A 11 -57.25 -5.69 16.38
N GLY A 12 -56.35 -5.08 17.10
CA GLY A 12 -55.15 -4.43 16.52
C GLY A 12 -54.18 -5.48 15.96
N ILE A 13 -54.09 -5.60 14.66
CA ILE A 13 -53.06 -6.39 13.98
C ILE A 13 -51.77 -5.57 14.06
N MET A 14 -50.88 -5.95 14.99
CA MET A 14 -49.48 -5.48 14.99
C MET A 14 -48.77 -6.18 13.84
N LEU A 15 -48.57 -5.48 12.73
CA LEU A 15 -47.62 -5.84 11.70
C LEU A 15 -46.21 -5.63 12.30
N ALA A 16 -45.61 -6.70 12.78
CA ALA A 16 -44.17 -6.72 13.08
C ALA A 16 -43.43 -6.57 11.74
N ALA A 17 -43.05 -5.35 11.40
CA ALA A 17 -42.05 -5.12 10.36
C ALA A 17 -40.74 -5.71 10.87
N CYS A 18 -40.38 -6.92 10.41
CA CYS A 18 -39.02 -7.40 10.47
C CYS A 18 -38.16 -6.47 9.61
N SER A 19 -37.61 -5.42 10.21
CA SER A 19 -36.47 -4.75 9.62
C SER A 19 -35.33 -5.76 9.59
N LYS A 20 -34.92 -6.24 8.42
CA LYS A 20 -33.62 -6.89 8.28
C LYS A 20 -32.61 -5.89 8.82
N GLN A 21 -32.01 -6.22 9.94
CA GLN A 21 -30.88 -5.49 10.44
C GLN A 21 -29.76 -5.79 9.44
N GLU A 22 -29.45 -4.82 8.57
CA GLU A 22 -28.26 -4.93 7.72
C GLU A 22 -27.07 -5.05 8.67
N THR A 23 -26.48 -6.24 8.72
CA THR A 23 -25.19 -6.43 9.36
C THR A 23 -24.18 -5.61 8.58
N ALA A 24 -23.37 -4.80 9.28
CA ALA A 24 -22.27 -4.10 8.63
C ALA A 24 -21.37 -5.12 7.93
N PRO A 25 -20.90 -4.84 6.70
CA PRO A 25 -20.04 -5.75 5.97
C PRO A 25 -18.82 -6.09 6.82
N ALA A 26 -18.40 -7.37 6.75
CA ALA A 26 -17.21 -7.79 7.46
C ALA A 26 -15.96 -7.12 6.87
N VAL A 27 -15.08 -6.65 7.73
CA VAL A 27 -13.80 -6.04 7.33
C VAL A 27 -12.74 -7.13 7.30
N LYS A 28 -11.93 -7.14 6.25
CA LYS A 28 -10.70 -7.94 6.14
C LYS A 28 -9.49 -7.04 6.09
N THR A 29 -8.40 -7.51 6.63
CA THR A 29 -7.10 -6.84 6.59
C THR A 29 -6.07 -7.80 6.02
N ILE A 30 -5.42 -7.41 4.94
CA ILE A 30 -4.28 -8.12 4.37
C ILE A 30 -3.03 -7.60 5.09
N SER A 31 -2.37 -8.49 5.83
CA SER A 31 -1.19 -8.15 6.65
C SER A 31 0.06 -8.91 6.25
N PHE A 32 -0.06 -9.81 5.26
CA PHE A 32 1.04 -10.68 4.81
C PHE A 32 1.59 -11.62 5.88
N ASP A 33 1.02 -11.66 7.08
CA ASP A 33 1.43 -12.52 8.20
C ASP A 33 1.28 -14.01 7.91
N SER A 34 0.38 -14.37 6.98
CA SER A 34 0.19 -15.75 6.52
C SER A 34 1.34 -16.24 5.62
N HIS A 35 2.16 -15.33 5.08
CA HIS A 35 3.28 -15.66 4.23
C HIS A 35 4.45 -16.21 5.06
N THR A 36 5.03 -17.34 4.62
CA THR A 36 6.22 -17.91 5.25
C THR A 36 7.48 -17.37 4.57
N PHE A 37 8.17 -16.47 5.22
CA PHE A 37 9.46 -15.96 4.77
C PHE A 37 10.57 -17.00 4.99
N LYS A 38 11.49 -17.13 4.03
CA LYS A 38 12.60 -18.08 4.14
C LYS A 38 13.75 -17.46 4.92
N GLU A 39 14.14 -18.12 6.00
CA GLU A 39 15.27 -17.68 6.84
C GLU A 39 16.54 -17.42 6.02
N GLY A 40 17.17 -16.28 6.24
CA GLY A 40 18.45 -15.90 5.64
C GLY A 40 18.39 -15.48 4.16
N LYS A 41 17.21 -15.35 3.57
CA LYS A 41 17.04 -14.82 2.22
C LYS A 41 16.23 -13.53 2.24
N HIS A 42 16.88 -12.46 1.89
CA HIS A 42 16.31 -11.11 1.93
C HIS A 42 15.35 -10.78 0.80
N ASN A 43 15.22 -11.65 -0.19
CA ASN A 43 14.22 -11.65 -1.23
C ASN A 43 13.31 -12.84 -1.01
N ASN A 44 12.45 -12.74 -0.01
CA ASN A 44 11.44 -13.76 0.27
C ASN A 44 10.22 -13.63 -0.63
N SER A 45 10.39 -12.97 -1.77
CA SER A 45 9.37 -12.93 -2.79
C SER A 45 8.98 -14.35 -3.21
N PRO A 46 7.70 -14.67 -3.36
CA PRO A 46 7.22 -15.89 -3.98
C PRO A 46 7.86 -16.18 -5.34
N VAL A 47 8.27 -15.13 -6.07
CA VAL A 47 8.98 -15.22 -7.36
C VAL A 47 10.20 -16.14 -7.33
N THR A 48 10.93 -16.22 -6.23
CA THR A 48 12.09 -17.13 -6.13
C THR A 48 11.72 -18.60 -6.14
N ASN A 49 10.44 -18.93 -6.01
CA ASN A 49 9.89 -20.30 -6.05
C ASN A 49 9.12 -20.59 -7.34
N GLY A 50 9.07 -19.65 -8.29
CA GLY A 50 8.30 -19.80 -9.54
C GLY A 50 6.87 -19.28 -9.48
N ASP A 51 6.40 -18.84 -8.31
CA ASP A 51 5.09 -18.20 -8.18
C ASP A 51 5.19 -16.73 -8.54
N SER A 52 4.32 -16.28 -9.43
CA SER A 52 4.26 -14.89 -9.88
C SER A 52 3.15 -14.08 -9.19
N THR A 53 2.46 -14.69 -8.22
CA THR A 53 1.35 -14.05 -7.50
C THR A 53 1.35 -14.48 -6.03
N TYR A 54 0.81 -13.58 -5.20
CA TYR A 54 0.42 -13.86 -3.83
C TYR A 54 -1.07 -13.56 -3.68
N THR A 55 -1.82 -14.41 -3.00
CA THR A 55 -3.26 -14.21 -2.80
C THR A 55 -3.61 -14.31 -1.33
N GLU A 56 -4.34 -13.33 -0.81
CA GLU A 56 -4.91 -13.32 0.53
C GLU A 56 -6.32 -12.74 0.49
N PHE A 57 -7.30 -13.44 1.08
CA PHE A 57 -8.72 -13.05 1.09
C PHE A 57 -9.29 -12.70 -0.30
N GLY A 58 -8.87 -13.38 -1.36
CA GLY A 58 -9.33 -13.12 -2.74
C GLY A 58 -8.64 -11.94 -3.43
N ALA A 59 -7.82 -11.19 -2.74
CA ALA A 59 -6.97 -10.16 -3.33
C ALA A 59 -5.66 -10.78 -3.83
N THR A 60 -5.38 -10.63 -5.12
CA THR A 60 -4.19 -11.16 -5.78
C THR A 60 -3.21 -10.04 -6.09
N PHE A 61 -1.99 -10.23 -5.64
CA PHE A 61 -0.85 -9.33 -5.83
C PHE A 61 0.02 -9.88 -6.95
N SER A 62 0.18 -9.10 -8.03
CA SER A 62 1.05 -9.47 -9.14
C SER A 62 2.50 -9.16 -8.82
N ILE A 63 3.32 -10.20 -8.84
CA ILE A 63 4.75 -10.12 -8.58
C ILE A 63 5.46 -10.28 -9.92
N ASN A 64 6.01 -9.18 -10.42
CA ASN A 64 6.67 -9.15 -11.71
C ASN A 64 8.18 -8.93 -11.54
N TYR A 65 8.96 -9.90 -11.96
CA TYR A 65 10.40 -9.79 -12.05
C TYR A 65 10.82 -9.91 -13.53
N TYR A 66 11.25 -8.81 -14.11
CA TYR A 66 11.65 -8.77 -15.52
C TYR A 66 13.13 -8.41 -15.66
N TYR A 67 13.96 -9.36 -16.10
CA TYR A 67 15.38 -9.18 -16.47
C TYR A 67 16.23 -8.35 -15.49
N SER A 68 16.20 -8.60 -14.22
CA SER A 68 16.89 -7.82 -13.19
C SER A 68 16.26 -6.46 -12.85
N TYR A 69 15.13 -6.10 -13.45
CA TYR A 69 14.34 -4.96 -13.07
C TYR A 69 13.19 -5.39 -12.19
N LEU A 70 13.07 -4.74 -11.02
CA LEU A 70 11.98 -4.98 -10.08
C LEU A 70 10.79 -4.11 -10.51
N SER A 71 9.71 -4.75 -10.89
CA SER A 71 8.44 -4.10 -11.21
C SER A 71 7.30 -4.88 -10.56
N GLY A 72 6.24 -4.19 -10.11
CA GLY A 72 5.13 -4.83 -9.44
C GLY A 72 5.29 -4.89 -7.93
N ILE A 73 4.93 -6.01 -7.29
CA ILE A 73 4.87 -6.15 -5.84
C ILE A 73 5.80 -7.26 -5.37
N MET A 74 6.55 -6.98 -4.30
CA MET A 74 7.36 -7.96 -3.59
C MET A 74 6.91 -8.04 -2.13
N LEU A 75 7.14 -9.18 -1.48
CA LEU A 75 6.92 -9.33 -0.04
C LEU A 75 8.26 -9.24 0.69
N SER A 76 8.26 -8.61 1.85
CA SER A 76 9.43 -8.44 2.70
C SER A 76 9.07 -8.56 4.18
N ASP A 77 10.03 -9.05 4.96
CA ASP A 77 9.96 -9.12 6.43
C ASP A 77 11.16 -8.40 7.08
N ASP A 78 11.89 -7.61 6.30
CA ASP A 78 13.13 -7.00 6.75
C ASP A 78 13.05 -5.46 6.76
N GLY A 79 13.90 -4.83 7.56
CA GLY A 79 14.00 -3.39 7.66
C GLY A 79 15.42 -2.96 7.97
N VAL A 80 15.77 -1.79 7.51
CA VAL A 80 17.11 -1.21 7.69
C VAL A 80 16.98 0.19 8.27
N LYS A 81 17.81 0.49 9.27
CA LYS A 81 18.02 1.87 9.72
C LYS A 81 19.06 2.50 8.78
N PRO A 82 18.65 3.42 7.88
CA PRO A 82 19.59 4.06 6.97
C PRO A 82 20.56 4.93 7.76
N ASP A 83 21.85 4.87 7.39
CA ASP A 83 22.88 5.74 7.94
C ASP A 83 23.01 7.00 7.06
N LEU A 84 22.99 8.18 7.69
CA LEU A 84 23.18 9.45 7.00
C LEU A 84 24.67 9.81 6.79
N GLU A 85 25.57 9.16 7.52
CA GLU A 85 27.03 9.37 7.45
C GLU A 85 27.75 8.24 6.72
N GLY A 86 27.06 7.15 6.46
CA GLY A 86 27.59 5.91 5.92
C GLY A 86 27.51 5.80 4.41
N GLU A 87 27.88 4.61 3.94
CA GLU A 87 27.78 4.28 2.53
C GLU A 87 26.32 4.26 2.08
N TYR A 88 26.10 4.66 0.82
CA TYR A 88 24.83 4.59 0.17
C TYR A 88 24.24 3.17 0.22
N ILE A 89 23.02 3.05 0.72
CA ILE A 89 22.26 1.82 0.71
C ILE A 89 21.73 1.63 -0.71
N GLY A 90 22.51 0.95 -1.53
CA GLY A 90 22.31 0.90 -2.97
C GLY A 90 21.10 0.12 -3.43
N TYR A 91 20.91 0.16 -4.74
CA TYR A 91 19.88 -0.55 -5.49
C TYR A 91 20.22 -2.04 -5.68
N ASP A 92 21.34 -2.47 -5.16
CA ASP A 92 21.84 -3.81 -5.34
C ASP A 92 21.18 -4.77 -4.34
N GLU A 93 20.96 -5.99 -4.77
CA GLU A 93 20.35 -7.07 -3.99
C GLU A 93 21.16 -7.41 -2.70
N ASN A 94 22.42 -6.99 -2.63
CA ASN A 94 23.27 -7.19 -1.45
C ASN A 94 23.11 -6.07 -0.42
N THR A 95 22.64 -4.88 -0.80
CA THR A 95 22.50 -3.71 0.07
C THR A 95 21.08 -3.44 0.55
N ARG A 96 20.07 -4.11 -0.02
CA ARG A 96 18.70 -4.23 0.47
C ARG A 96 17.88 -2.96 0.70
N GLY A 97 18.43 -1.79 0.50
CA GLY A 97 17.72 -0.55 0.81
C GLY A 97 16.45 -0.31 0.01
N VAL A 98 16.30 -0.99 -1.13
CA VAL A 98 15.15 -0.82 -2.04
C VAL A 98 13.94 -1.62 -1.57
N ILE A 99 14.15 -2.77 -0.95
CA ILE A 99 13.09 -3.69 -0.55
C ILE A 99 12.83 -3.68 0.96
N ASN A 100 13.61 -2.92 1.72
CA ASN A 100 13.51 -2.87 3.15
C ASN A 100 12.84 -1.57 3.59
N VAL A 101 11.93 -1.68 4.57
CA VAL A 101 11.32 -0.51 5.17
C VAL A 101 12.36 0.32 5.91
N SER A 102 12.21 1.64 5.87
CA SER A 102 13.02 2.57 6.67
C SER A 102 12.59 2.47 8.14
N LEU A 103 13.54 2.20 9.03
CA LEU A 103 13.35 2.12 10.48
C LEU A 103 13.95 3.36 11.16
N THR A 104 13.49 4.56 10.75
CA THR A 104 14.04 5.84 11.26
C THR A 104 13.33 6.39 12.47
N GLY A 105 12.12 5.93 12.77
CA GLY A 105 11.40 6.31 13.98
C GLY A 105 12.10 5.86 15.27
N ASP A 106 11.51 6.18 16.43
CA ASP A 106 12.02 5.80 17.76
C ASP A 106 12.14 4.29 18.03
N LYS A 107 11.85 3.49 17.02
CA LYS A 107 11.99 2.04 17.07
C LYS A 107 13.45 1.69 16.82
N GLU A 108 14.25 1.61 17.88
CA GLU A 108 15.54 0.95 17.80
C GLU A 108 15.36 -0.43 17.15
N SER A 109 16.23 -0.74 16.21
CA SER A 109 16.23 -2.02 15.49
C SER A 109 16.65 -3.15 16.42
N ASP A 110 15.84 -3.46 17.43
CA ASP A 110 15.96 -4.69 18.17
C ASP A 110 15.53 -5.84 17.24
N ALA A 111 16.32 -6.88 17.15
CA ALA A 111 16.05 -8.04 16.28
C ALA A 111 14.70 -8.75 16.53
N LYS A 112 13.94 -8.29 17.49
CA LYS A 112 12.62 -8.78 17.87
C LYS A 112 11.46 -7.88 17.39
N ILE A 113 11.74 -6.71 16.81
CA ILE A 113 10.69 -5.80 16.35
C ILE A 113 10.18 -6.29 15.00
N LEU A 114 8.90 -6.57 14.94
CA LEU A 114 8.21 -6.86 13.68
C LEU A 114 8.26 -5.60 12.81
N LYS A 115 8.52 -5.75 11.52
CA LYS A 115 8.89 -4.66 10.62
C LYS A 115 7.70 -4.03 9.91
N GLY A 116 6.59 -4.77 9.83
CA GLY A 116 5.36 -4.28 9.23
C GLY A 116 4.62 -3.26 10.10
N ALA A 117 3.58 -2.68 9.56
CA ALA A 117 2.69 -1.76 10.29
C ALA A 117 2.07 -2.47 11.49
N ASN A 118 1.88 -1.73 12.60
CA ASN A 118 1.31 -2.28 13.84
C ASN A 118 1.98 -3.57 14.35
N ASN A 119 3.26 -3.79 14.02
CA ASN A 119 4.06 -4.95 14.35
C ASN A 119 3.63 -6.25 13.64
N THR A 120 3.14 -6.17 12.42
CA THR A 120 2.99 -7.34 11.54
C THR A 120 4.35 -7.96 11.18
N ALA A 121 4.35 -9.25 10.86
CA ALA A 121 5.60 -9.97 10.56
C ALA A 121 6.17 -9.60 9.18
N GLY A 122 5.29 -9.26 8.24
CA GLY A 122 5.67 -8.95 6.87
C GLY A 122 4.92 -7.75 6.31
N TYR A 123 5.31 -7.33 5.15
CA TYR A 123 4.69 -6.25 4.38
C TYR A 123 4.99 -6.43 2.89
N SER A 124 4.33 -5.66 2.05
CA SER A 124 4.62 -5.61 0.61
C SER A 124 5.42 -4.38 0.24
N VAL A 125 6.27 -4.51 -0.79
CA VAL A 125 6.98 -3.40 -1.42
C VAL A 125 6.48 -3.27 -2.84
N TRP A 126 5.96 -2.11 -3.17
CA TRP A 126 5.36 -1.79 -4.45
C TRP A 126 6.33 -0.97 -5.28
N PHE A 127 6.76 -1.54 -6.43
CA PHE A 127 7.71 -0.92 -7.34
C PHE A 127 7.00 -0.34 -8.55
N TYR A 128 7.12 0.95 -8.72
CA TYR A 128 6.65 1.67 -9.89
C TYR A 128 7.80 2.07 -10.80
N GLU A 129 7.70 1.71 -12.06
CA GLU A 129 8.62 2.12 -13.11
C GLU A 129 7.85 2.81 -14.22
N SER A 130 8.13 4.09 -14.45
CA SER A 130 7.35 4.95 -15.36
C SER A 130 7.38 4.49 -16.83
N TYR A 131 8.46 3.81 -17.24
CA TYR A 131 8.66 3.31 -18.61
C TYR A 131 8.06 1.92 -18.85
N MET A 132 7.61 1.25 -17.81
CA MET A 132 6.97 -0.05 -17.95
C MET A 132 5.51 0.11 -18.40
N ARG A 133 5.03 -0.92 -19.08
CA ARG A 133 3.61 -0.99 -19.46
C ARG A 133 2.73 -1.02 -18.22
N LYS A 134 1.52 -0.50 -18.33
CA LYS A 134 0.57 -0.40 -17.20
C LYS A 134 0.26 -1.74 -16.53
N ASP A 135 0.31 -2.85 -17.27
CA ASP A 135 0.11 -4.20 -16.76
C ASP A 135 1.27 -4.71 -15.87
N TYR A 136 2.40 -3.99 -15.84
CA TYR A 136 3.52 -4.25 -14.92
C TYR A 136 3.56 -3.27 -13.73
N HIS A 137 2.68 -2.29 -13.68
CA HIS A 137 2.58 -1.44 -12.49
C HIS A 137 2.09 -2.25 -11.30
N PRO A 138 2.54 -1.92 -10.07
CA PRO A 138 2.09 -2.63 -8.88
C PRO A 138 0.58 -2.49 -8.72
N ALA A 139 -0.08 -3.64 -8.63
CA ALA A 139 -1.52 -3.71 -8.54
C ALA A 139 -1.99 -4.87 -7.66
N VAL A 140 -3.12 -4.66 -7.00
CA VAL A 140 -3.90 -5.70 -6.32
C VAL A 140 -5.22 -5.84 -7.04
N VAL A 141 -5.57 -7.07 -7.42
CA VAL A 141 -6.83 -7.40 -8.10
C VAL A 141 -7.68 -8.30 -7.20
N PHE A 142 -8.96 -7.97 -7.04
CA PHE A 142 -9.93 -8.83 -6.37
C PHE A 142 -10.52 -9.79 -7.40
N GLU A 143 -10.11 -11.07 -7.34
CA GLU A 143 -10.43 -12.04 -8.41
C GLU A 143 -11.78 -12.76 -8.24
N ASP A 144 -12.54 -12.44 -7.21
CA ASP A 144 -13.87 -13.00 -6.96
C ASP A 144 -14.97 -12.46 -7.92
N GLY A 145 -14.61 -11.52 -8.80
CA GLY A 145 -15.51 -10.95 -9.80
C GLY A 145 -16.50 -9.91 -9.25
N VAL A 146 -16.29 -9.45 -8.02
CA VAL A 146 -17.05 -8.35 -7.42
C VAL A 146 -16.15 -7.15 -7.13
N SER A 147 -16.76 -6.01 -6.84
CA SER A 147 -16.02 -4.84 -6.36
C SER A 147 -16.04 -4.79 -4.84
N HIS A 148 -14.94 -4.34 -4.27
CA HIS A 148 -14.74 -4.20 -2.84
C HIS A 148 -14.50 -2.75 -2.45
N LYS A 149 -14.96 -2.37 -1.27
CA LYS A 149 -14.72 -1.06 -0.70
C LYS A 149 -13.41 -1.09 0.09
N VAL A 150 -12.33 -0.62 -0.51
CA VAL A 150 -11.07 -0.46 0.19
C VAL A 150 -11.17 0.74 1.13
N LYS A 151 -10.82 0.56 2.39
CA LYS A 151 -10.93 1.58 3.44
C LYS A 151 -9.64 2.33 3.65
N SER A 152 -8.56 1.58 3.84
CA SER A 152 -7.26 2.15 4.20
C SER A 152 -6.15 1.16 3.93
N LEU A 153 -4.94 1.67 3.97
CA LEU A 153 -3.70 0.89 4.05
C LEU A 153 -2.66 1.70 4.83
N TYR A 154 -1.55 1.06 5.16
CA TYR A 154 -0.39 1.75 5.71
C TYR A 154 0.71 1.86 4.66
N VAL A 155 1.42 2.99 4.68
CA VAL A 155 2.54 3.29 3.79
C VAL A 155 3.75 3.72 4.59
N ASN A 156 4.94 3.34 4.12
CA ASN A 156 6.21 3.88 4.60
C ASN A 156 7.23 3.98 3.46
N ASN A 157 8.30 4.72 3.70
CA ASN A 157 9.44 4.76 2.80
C ASN A 157 10.22 3.44 2.81
N THR A 158 10.79 3.10 1.65
CA THR A 158 11.94 2.20 1.66
C THR A 158 13.17 2.93 2.22
N ALA A 159 14.11 2.18 2.78
CA ALA A 159 15.35 2.74 3.31
C ALA A 159 16.14 3.51 2.23
N CYS A 160 16.10 3.01 1.00
CA CYS A 160 16.73 3.65 -0.15
C CYS A 160 16.11 5.02 -0.48
N ASN A 161 14.78 5.11 -0.56
CA ASN A 161 14.12 6.39 -0.83
C ASN A 161 14.38 7.40 0.30
N TRP A 162 14.26 6.95 1.54
CA TRP A 162 14.52 7.80 2.70
C TRP A 162 15.93 8.40 2.68
N GLN A 163 16.95 7.56 2.44
CA GLN A 163 18.33 8.01 2.36
C GLN A 163 18.56 8.97 1.18
N ARG A 164 17.99 8.67 0.01
CA ARG A 164 18.07 9.56 -1.16
C ARG A 164 17.51 10.95 -0.88
N MET A 165 16.37 11.03 -0.21
CA MET A 165 15.75 12.30 0.12
C MET A 165 16.56 13.09 1.16
N HIS A 166 17.26 12.43 2.08
CA HIS A 166 18.07 13.11 3.09
C HIS A 166 19.44 13.54 2.60
N ILE A 167 20.20 12.66 2.00
CA ILE A 167 21.61 12.90 1.67
C ILE A 167 21.90 12.88 0.17
N GLY A 168 20.91 12.52 -0.63
CA GLY A 168 21.08 12.39 -2.07
C GLY A 168 21.70 11.06 -2.49
N LEU A 169 22.02 10.97 -3.77
CA LEU A 169 22.58 9.80 -4.39
C LEU A 169 23.63 10.22 -5.42
N TYR A 170 24.72 9.45 -5.52
CA TYR A 170 25.84 9.74 -6.41
C TYR A 170 26.39 11.15 -6.18
N SER A 171 26.18 12.08 -7.09
CA SER A 171 26.62 13.47 -6.99
C SER A 171 25.47 14.46 -6.73
N GLY A 172 24.23 13.96 -6.63
CA GLY A 172 23.06 14.79 -6.36
C GLY A 172 22.84 15.04 -4.87
N PRO A 173 22.36 16.24 -4.49
CA PRO A 173 22.02 16.54 -3.10
C PRO A 173 20.77 15.79 -2.68
N GLY A 174 20.51 15.68 -1.38
CA GLY A 174 19.18 15.35 -0.86
C GLY A 174 18.14 16.39 -1.28
N PHE A 175 16.92 16.26 -0.80
CA PHE A 175 15.82 17.15 -1.12
C PHE A 175 16.19 18.61 -0.86
N VAL A 176 15.91 19.45 -1.86
CA VAL A 176 15.95 20.90 -1.78
C VAL A 176 14.55 21.49 -1.95
N GLU A 177 14.39 22.80 -1.71
CA GLU A 177 13.09 23.47 -1.87
C GLU A 177 12.50 23.22 -3.27
N GLY A 178 11.25 22.74 -3.28
CA GLY A 178 10.52 22.36 -4.47
C GLY A 178 10.51 20.85 -4.76
N ASP A 179 11.40 20.07 -4.14
CA ASP A 179 11.43 18.63 -4.33
C ASP A 179 10.27 17.93 -3.64
N TYR A 180 9.85 16.82 -4.27
CA TYR A 180 8.82 15.95 -3.73
C TYR A 180 8.97 14.52 -4.30
N LEU A 181 8.40 13.57 -3.57
CA LEU A 181 8.13 12.21 -4.01
C LEU A 181 6.72 11.84 -3.53
N ASP A 182 5.80 11.75 -4.48
CA ASP A 182 4.41 11.39 -4.23
C ASP A 182 4.12 10.00 -4.81
N ILE A 183 3.30 9.22 -4.11
CA ILE A 183 2.69 8.01 -4.64
C ILE A 183 1.18 8.22 -4.74
N THR A 184 0.57 7.63 -5.75
CA THR A 184 -0.87 7.74 -6.00
C THR A 184 -1.48 6.35 -6.11
N PHE A 185 -2.43 6.07 -5.25
CA PHE A 185 -3.28 4.89 -5.33
C PHE A 185 -4.52 5.21 -6.14
N THR A 186 -4.76 4.45 -7.20
CA THR A 186 -5.89 4.61 -8.11
C THR A 186 -6.76 3.37 -8.08
N GLY A 187 -8.06 3.55 -7.83
CA GLY A 187 -9.06 2.49 -7.90
C GLY A 187 -9.62 2.33 -9.30
N TYR A 188 -9.87 1.09 -9.72
CA TYR A 188 -10.52 0.76 -10.98
C TYR A 188 -11.70 -0.17 -10.73
N GLY A 189 -12.85 0.10 -11.35
CA GLY A 189 -14.01 -0.77 -11.31
C GLY A 189 -13.87 -1.99 -12.21
N LEU A 190 -14.85 -2.90 -12.15
CA LEU A 190 -14.94 -4.08 -13.02
C LEU A 190 -14.96 -3.74 -14.51
N ASP A 191 -15.42 -2.54 -14.88
CA ASP A 191 -15.41 -2.06 -16.26
C ASP A 191 -14.04 -1.48 -16.69
N GLY A 192 -13.05 -1.54 -15.82
CA GLY A 192 -11.69 -1.03 -16.05
C GLY A 192 -11.57 0.49 -16.01
N LYS A 193 -12.63 1.21 -15.60
CA LYS A 193 -12.58 2.66 -15.46
C LYS A 193 -12.10 3.05 -14.07
N GLU A 194 -11.36 4.16 -14.02
CA GLU A 194 -10.97 4.80 -12.77
C GLU A 194 -12.21 5.22 -11.97
N THR A 195 -12.21 4.87 -10.68
CA THR A 195 -13.26 5.27 -9.73
C THR A 195 -12.83 6.47 -8.89
N GLY A 196 -11.54 6.62 -8.66
CA GLY A 196 -10.94 7.72 -7.91
C GLY A 196 -9.46 7.46 -7.65
N HIS A 197 -8.80 8.45 -7.06
CA HIS A 197 -7.40 8.31 -6.64
C HIS A 197 -7.13 9.05 -5.33
N VAL A 198 -6.09 8.59 -4.62
CA VAL A 198 -5.56 9.19 -3.39
C VAL A 198 -4.06 9.31 -3.52
N THR A 199 -3.55 10.53 -3.32
CA THR A 199 -2.11 10.80 -3.37
C THR A 199 -1.57 11.04 -1.97
N VAL A 200 -0.42 10.44 -1.66
CA VAL A 200 0.30 10.61 -0.41
C VAL A 200 1.76 10.92 -0.70
N SER A 201 2.34 11.88 0.01
CA SER A 201 3.74 12.25 -0.14
C SER A 201 4.62 11.36 0.75
N LEU A 202 5.61 10.71 0.16
CA LEU A 202 6.72 10.07 0.87
C LEU A 202 7.76 11.09 1.33
N GLY A 203 7.86 12.21 0.60
CA GLY A 203 8.62 13.39 0.96
C GLY A 203 8.10 14.64 0.24
N ASP A 204 8.08 15.79 0.91
CA ASP A 204 7.54 17.05 0.35
C ASP A 204 8.28 18.26 0.90
N TYR A 205 9.07 18.91 0.04
CA TYR A 205 9.79 20.17 0.29
C TYR A 205 9.21 21.33 -0.51
N ARG A 206 7.98 21.21 -0.99
CA ARG A 206 7.27 22.29 -1.71
C ARG A 206 6.71 23.32 -0.71
N ASN A 207 6.77 24.60 -1.10
CA ASN A 207 6.17 25.71 -0.35
C ASN A 207 6.71 25.85 1.09
N GLY A 208 7.99 25.65 1.30
CA GLY A 208 8.64 25.75 2.60
C GLY A 208 8.42 24.57 3.53
N LYS A 209 7.76 23.51 3.08
CA LYS A 209 7.67 22.25 3.83
C LYS A 209 9.04 21.59 3.89
N LYS A 210 9.24 20.80 4.97
CA LYS A 210 10.40 19.91 5.14
C LYS A 210 9.89 18.62 5.75
N PHE A 211 9.24 17.81 4.93
CA PHE A 211 8.63 16.57 5.33
C PHE A 211 9.27 15.41 4.58
N ILE A 212 9.71 14.40 5.30
CA ILE A 212 10.05 13.07 4.81
C ILE A 212 9.35 12.09 5.74
N MET A 213 8.61 11.13 5.16
CA MET A 213 7.89 10.12 5.93
C MET A 213 8.90 9.19 6.61
N GLU A 214 8.80 9.05 7.93
CA GLU A 214 9.72 8.26 8.76
C GLU A 214 9.08 7.01 9.36
N ASP A 215 7.76 7.01 9.48
CA ASP A 215 6.98 5.93 10.10
C ASP A 215 5.83 5.45 9.23
N TRP A 216 5.33 4.25 9.55
CA TRP A 216 4.12 3.73 8.95
C TRP A 216 2.95 4.69 9.13
N THR A 217 2.41 5.16 8.04
CA THR A 217 1.34 6.17 8.00
C THR A 217 0.08 5.57 7.42
N LYS A 218 -1.03 5.64 8.16
CA LYS A 218 -2.33 5.18 7.67
C LYS A 218 -2.86 6.14 6.62
N VAL A 219 -3.26 5.60 5.47
CA VAL A 219 -3.84 6.33 4.34
C VAL A 219 -5.30 5.92 4.19
N ASP A 220 -6.21 6.88 4.24
CA ASP A 220 -7.63 6.67 3.99
C ASP A 220 -7.89 6.55 2.48
N LEU A 221 -8.43 5.41 2.04
CA LEU A 221 -8.78 5.12 0.66
C LEU A 221 -10.30 5.09 0.42
N SER A 222 -11.10 5.43 1.40
CA SER A 222 -12.57 5.34 1.32
C SER A 222 -13.17 6.14 0.16
N SER A 223 -12.48 7.20 -0.28
CA SER A 223 -12.90 8.03 -1.43
C SER A 223 -12.77 7.32 -2.78
N LEU A 224 -12.07 6.18 -2.87
CA LEU A 224 -11.99 5.38 -4.09
C LEU A 224 -13.33 4.70 -4.43
N GLY A 225 -14.23 4.55 -3.44
CA GLY A 225 -15.49 3.84 -3.61
C GLY A 225 -15.29 2.33 -3.72
N GLU A 226 -16.12 1.68 -4.54
CA GLU A 226 -16.03 0.26 -4.81
C GLU A 226 -15.09 0.01 -5.99
N ILE A 227 -14.06 -0.79 -5.77
CA ILE A 227 -13.01 -1.08 -6.75
C ILE A 227 -12.84 -2.59 -6.95
N HIS A 228 -12.43 -2.98 -8.13
CA HIS A 228 -12.01 -4.33 -8.48
C HIS A 228 -10.47 -4.43 -8.50
N GLU A 229 -9.80 -3.31 -8.75
CA GLU A 229 -8.34 -3.23 -8.80
C GLU A 229 -7.85 -1.95 -8.12
N LEU A 230 -6.76 -2.08 -7.35
CA LEU A 230 -6.00 -0.98 -6.78
C LEU A 230 -4.61 -0.95 -7.40
N ARG A 231 -4.24 0.17 -8.04
CA ARG A 231 -2.89 0.39 -8.61
C ARG A 231 -2.16 1.49 -7.90
N MET A 232 -0.83 1.39 -7.89
CA MET A 232 0.03 2.47 -7.43
C MET A 232 0.87 3.02 -8.60
N THR A 233 0.98 4.34 -8.65
CA THR A 233 1.94 5.07 -9.47
C THR A 233 2.76 6.00 -8.59
N ALA A 234 3.89 6.49 -9.10
CA ALA A 234 4.70 7.47 -8.40
C ALA A 234 4.97 8.69 -9.30
N SER A 235 5.20 9.83 -8.67
CA SER A 235 5.68 11.05 -9.29
C SER A 235 6.68 11.77 -8.38
N ALA A 236 7.66 12.45 -8.97
CA ALA A 236 8.65 13.22 -8.22
C ALA A 236 9.04 14.48 -8.98
N SER A 237 9.73 15.39 -8.30
CA SER A 237 10.29 16.58 -8.97
C SER A 237 11.29 16.18 -10.06
N GLU A 238 11.35 16.96 -11.12
CA GLU A 238 12.30 16.75 -12.22
C GLU A 238 13.75 16.70 -11.73
N ALA A 239 14.09 17.60 -10.82
CA ALA A 239 15.44 17.67 -10.24
C ALA A 239 15.77 16.38 -9.47
N PHE A 240 14.84 15.86 -8.68
CA PHE A 240 15.03 14.62 -7.94
C PHE A 240 15.16 13.41 -8.87
N ILE A 241 14.30 13.30 -9.89
CA ILE A 241 14.41 12.25 -10.90
C ILE A 241 15.75 12.28 -11.60
N THR A 242 16.18 13.45 -12.09
CA THR A 242 17.42 13.59 -12.84
C THR A 242 18.66 13.30 -12.00
N ASN A 243 18.67 13.71 -10.74
CA ASN A 243 19.81 13.55 -9.85
C ASN A 243 19.92 12.16 -9.22
N HIS A 244 18.83 11.39 -9.18
CA HIS A 244 18.73 10.20 -8.34
C HIS A 244 18.22 8.94 -9.06
N SER A 245 17.98 8.99 -10.35
CA SER A 245 17.67 7.82 -11.16
C SER A 245 18.67 7.69 -12.30
N TYR A 246 18.87 6.47 -12.80
CA TYR A 246 19.55 6.24 -14.08
C TYR A 246 18.71 6.75 -15.26
N GLY A 247 17.58 7.37 -14.96
CA GLY A 247 16.56 7.71 -15.91
C GLY A 247 16.53 9.18 -16.29
N THR A 248 15.77 9.43 -17.31
CA THR A 248 15.27 10.74 -17.72
C THR A 248 13.93 10.99 -17.05
N GLN A 249 13.36 12.20 -17.18
CA GLN A 249 12.01 12.51 -16.73
C GLN A 249 10.95 11.48 -17.15
N ASP A 250 11.18 10.81 -18.29
CA ASP A 250 10.27 9.81 -18.86
C ASP A 250 10.55 8.38 -18.39
N ALA A 251 11.64 8.16 -17.65
CA ALA A 251 12.08 6.83 -17.25
C ALA A 251 12.69 6.85 -15.85
N PHE A 252 11.85 6.70 -14.84
CA PHE A 252 12.24 6.65 -13.43
C PHE A 252 11.54 5.50 -12.69
N SER A 253 12.11 5.10 -11.57
CA SER A 253 11.53 4.08 -10.71
C SER A 253 11.59 4.50 -9.25
N PHE A 254 10.49 4.26 -8.54
CA PHE A 254 10.36 4.45 -7.10
C PHE A 254 9.55 3.33 -6.47
N ALA A 255 9.79 3.07 -5.19
CA ALA A 255 9.08 2.05 -4.44
C ALA A 255 8.48 2.64 -3.15
N ALA A 256 7.41 2.01 -2.66
CA ALA A 256 6.83 2.27 -1.35
C ALA A 256 6.60 0.96 -0.62
N CYS A 257 6.75 0.97 0.68
CA CYS A 257 6.31 -0.13 1.54
C CYS A 257 4.83 0.05 1.85
N VAL A 258 4.04 -1.03 1.69
CA VAL A 258 2.59 -1.03 1.89
C VAL A 258 2.20 -2.22 2.75
N ASP A 259 1.32 -2.00 3.72
CA ASP A 259 0.85 -3.02 4.65
C ASP A 259 -0.58 -2.77 5.12
N GLU A 260 -1.17 -3.75 5.78
CA GLU A 260 -2.49 -3.70 6.41
C GLU A 260 -3.57 -3.06 5.51
N ILE A 261 -3.80 -3.66 4.33
CA ILE A 261 -4.84 -3.21 3.42
C ILE A 261 -6.19 -3.66 3.96
N GLU A 262 -7.00 -2.71 4.42
CA GLU A 262 -8.35 -2.94 4.95
C GLU A 262 -9.41 -2.79 3.84
N PHE A 263 -10.30 -3.76 3.73
CA PHE A 263 -11.43 -3.71 2.79
C PHE A 263 -12.67 -4.44 3.31
N ASP A 264 -13.83 -4.06 2.79
CA ASP A 264 -15.10 -4.73 3.08
C ASP A 264 -15.26 -5.94 2.16
N ILE A 265 -15.69 -7.05 2.74
CA ILE A 265 -16.20 -8.18 1.96
C ILE A 265 -17.72 -8.14 1.97
N SER A 266 -18.33 -8.30 0.79
CA SER A 266 -19.76 -8.59 0.70
C SER A 266 -20.02 -9.95 1.35
N GLU A 267 -20.90 -10.02 2.34
CA GLU A 267 -21.42 -11.32 2.79
C GLU A 267 -22.23 -11.92 1.63
N GLU A 268 -21.86 -13.13 1.18
CA GLU A 268 -22.64 -13.91 0.23
C GLU A 268 -24.03 -14.28 0.78
#